data_20295adcb165d529f86740720675e97b
#
_entry.id   20295adcb165d529f86740720675e97b
#
_cell.length_a   1.000
_cell.length_b   1.000
_cell.length_c   1.000
_cell.angle_alpha   90.00
_cell.angle_beta   90.00
_cell.angle_gamma   90.00
#
_symmetry.space_group_name_H-M   'P 1'
#
loop_
_entity.id
_entity.type
_entity.pdbx_description
1 polymer ?
#
loop_
_entity_poly.entity_id
_entity_poly.type
_entity_poly.pdbx_seq_one_letter_code
_entity_poly.pdbx_strand_id
1 'polypeptide(L)' 'MIKHNNDIRTTARKNGVYLYEISEKMNVSEPTFNRWLRKELSEELKHKVLAAIEQIKEEHEAEQGGGESPLQS' A
#
# COMPACT_ATOMS: atom_id res chain seq x y z
N MET A 1 -10.85 20.57 6.95
CA MET A 1 -11.33 19.70 5.88
C MET A 1 -10.82 18.29 6.05
N ILE A 2 -11.70 17.33 5.88
CA ILE A 2 -11.34 15.93 6.08
C ILE A 2 -11.09 15.28 4.75
N LYS A 3 -9.95 14.60 4.63
CA LYS A 3 -9.66 13.80 3.46
C LYS A 3 -10.02 12.36 3.78
N HIS A 4 -10.81 11.78 2.90
CA HIS A 4 -11.18 10.38 3.08
C HIS A 4 -9.94 9.52 3.01
N ASN A 5 -9.86 8.57 3.92
CA ASN A 5 -8.78 7.57 3.94
C ASN A 5 -7.40 8.21 4.10
N ASN A 6 -7.37 9.34 4.82
CA ASN A 6 -6.11 10.02 5.03
C ASN A 6 -5.11 9.13 5.78
N ASP A 7 -5.62 8.29 6.68
CA ASP A 7 -4.73 7.38 7.40
C ASP A 7 -4.07 6.40 6.46
N ILE A 8 -4.79 5.92 5.45
CA ILE A 8 -4.21 5.00 4.47
C ILE A 8 -3.13 5.72 3.68
N ARG A 9 -3.42 6.93 3.21
CA ARG A 9 -2.44 7.67 2.41
C ARG A 9 -1.20 7.99 3.23
N THR A 10 -1.40 8.38 4.48
CA THR A 10 -0.28 8.71 5.35
C THR A 10 0.55 7.48 5.65
N THR A 11 -0.09 6.36 5.96
CA THR A 11 0.63 5.15 6.26
C THR A 11 1.45 4.68 5.06
N ALA A 12 0.85 4.73 3.88
CA ALA A 12 1.57 4.33 2.67
C ALA A 12 2.80 5.21 2.48
N ARG A 13 2.62 6.51 2.60
CA ARG A 13 3.73 7.44 2.40
C ARG A 13 4.85 7.20 3.41
N LYS A 14 4.49 6.99 4.67
CA LYS A 14 5.48 6.77 5.70
C LYS A 14 6.30 5.52 5.45
N ASN A 15 5.70 4.54 4.82
CA ASN A 15 6.38 3.29 4.57
C ASN A 15 6.97 3.19 3.17
N GLY A 16 6.93 4.29 2.43
CA GLY A 16 7.49 4.28 1.08
C GLY A 16 6.72 3.41 0.10
N VAL A 17 5.43 3.28 0.32
CA VAL A 17 4.59 2.43 -0.52
C VAL A 17 3.73 3.32 -1.40
N TYR A 18 3.73 3.04 -2.70
CA TYR A 18 2.91 3.79 -3.63
C TYR A 18 1.52 3.18 -3.71
N LEU A 19 0.55 4.01 -4.03
CA LEU A 19 -0.83 3.53 -4.10
C LEU A 19 -1.00 2.47 -5.18
N TYR A 20 -0.27 2.59 -6.29
CA TYR A 20 -0.40 1.58 -7.33
C TYR A 20 0.11 0.22 -6.84
N GLU A 21 1.07 0.23 -5.93
CA GLU A 21 1.56 -1.04 -5.38
C GLU A 21 0.47 -1.71 -4.56
N ILE A 22 -0.30 -0.90 -3.84
CA ILE A 22 -1.38 -1.45 -3.04
C ILE A 22 -2.44 -2.05 -3.94
N SER A 23 -2.79 -1.36 -5.02
CA SER A 23 -3.81 -1.87 -5.93
C SER A 23 -3.36 -3.19 -6.53
N GLU A 24 -2.09 -3.31 -6.90
CA GLU A 24 -1.58 -4.56 -7.42
C GLU A 24 -1.64 -5.67 -6.39
N LYS A 25 -1.24 -5.34 -5.17
CA LYS A 25 -1.24 -6.34 -4.10
C LYS A 25 -2.65 -6.85 -3.83
N MET A 26 -3.63 -5.97 -3.95
CA MET A 26 -5.01 -6.34 -3.69
C MET A 26 -5.72 -6.85 -4.95
N ASN A 27 -4.99 -6.90 -6.06
CA ASN A 27 -5.52 -7.46 -7.31
C ASN A 27 -6.70 -6.66 -7.84
N VAL A 28 -6.59 -5.35 -7.79
CA VAL A 28 -7.58 -4.45 -8.37
C VAL A 28 -6.85 -3.46 -9.26
N SER A 29 -7.58 -2.89 -10.21
CA SER A 29 -6.98 -1.90 -11.08
C SER A 29 -6.79 -0.58 -10.34
N GLU A 30 -5.85 0.23 -10.81
CA GLU A 30 -5.62 1.53 -10.20
C GLU A 30 -6.87 2.41 -10.22
N PRO A 31 -7.59 2.51 -11.34
CA PRO A 31 -8.80 3.33 -11.32
C PRO A 31 -9.82 2.85 -10.29
N THR A 32 -9.95 1.54 -10.14
CA THR A 32 -10.86 0.99 -9.15
C THR A 32 -10.41 1.36 -7.75
N PHE A 33 -9.12 1.21 -7.47
CA PHE A 33 -8.60 1.54 -6.15
C PHE A 33 -8.78 3.03 -5.86
N ASN A 34 -8.48 3.87 -6.84
CA ASN A 34 -8.65 5.31 -6.66
C ASN A 34 -10.11 5.67 -6.38
N ARG A 35 -11.03 4.96 -7.03
CA ARG A 35 -12.44 5.20 -6.77
C ARG A 35 -12.80 4.84 -5.34
N TRP A 36 -12.23 3.74 -4.85
CA TRP A 36 -12.43 3.36 -3.45
C TRP A 36 -12.02 4.48 -2.51
N LEU A 37 -10.90 5.13 -2.80
CA LEU A 37 -10.35 6.12 -1.90
C LEU A 37 -11.12 7.43 -1.90
N ARG A 38 -12.08 7.59 -2.80
CA ARG A 38 -12.90 8.79 -2.81
C ARG A 38 -13.91 8.79 -1.68
N LYS A 39 -14.20 7.64 -1.11
CA LYS A 39 -15.11 7.51 0.01
C LYS A 39 -14.40 6.84 1.14
N GLU A 40 -14.87 7.12 2.36
CA GLU A 40 -14.27 6.44 3.50
C GLU A 40 -14.52 4.95 3.38
N LEU A 41 -13.46 4.18 3.49
CA LEU A 41 -13.57 2.74 3.39
C LEU A 41 -14.16 2.15 4.66
N SER A 42 -14.84 1.01 4.52
CA SER A 42 -15.27 0.27 5.68
C SER A 42 -14.04 -0.17 6.47
N GLU A 43 -14.25 -0.43 7.74
CA GLU A 43 -13.11 -0.84 8.56
C GLU A 43 -12.50 -2.14 8.07
N GLU A 44 -13.35 -3.06 7.63
CA GLU A 44 -12.85 -4.32 7.13
C GLU A 44 -11.94 -4.11 5.93
N LEU A 45 -12.39 -3.30 4.98
CA LEU A 45 -11.60 -3.06 3.79
C LEU A 45 -10.36 -2.24 4.12
N LYS A 46 -10.50 -1.31 5.05
CA LYS A 46 -9.35 -0.52 5.47
C LYS A 46 -8.28 -1.41 6.08
N HIS A 47 -8.68 -2.39 6.88
CA HIS A 47 -7.71 -3.33 7.45
C HIS A 47 -7.00 -4.11 6.37
N LYS A 48 -7.72 -4.50 5.33
CA LYS A 48 -7.09 -5.23 4.23
C LYS A 48 -6.07 -4.37 3.51
N VAL A 49 -6.40 -3.10 3.31
CA VAL A 49 -5.46 -2.20 2.66
C VAL A 49 -4.22 -1.99 3.52
N LEU A 50 -4.41 -1.78 4.81
CA LEU A 50 -3.27 -1.58 5.69
C LEU A 50 -2.41 -2.82 5.78
N ALA A 51 -3.01 -4.00 5.75
CA ALA A 51 -2.24 -5.23 5.73
C ALA A 51 -1.43 -5.35 4.45
N ALA A 52 -2.01 -4.91 3.34
CA ALA A 52 -1.28 -4.92 2.08
C ALA A 52 -0.07 -3.99 2.14
N ILE A 53 -0.23 -2.83 2.76
CA ILE A 53 0.89 -1.91 2.92
C ILE A 53 2.01 -2.57 3.73
N GLU A 54 1.64 -3.25 4.79
CA GLU A 54 2.64 -3.93 5.61
C GLU A 54 3.38 -4.99 4.81
N GLN A 55 2.67 -5.77 4.03
CA GLN A 55 3.31 -6.79 3.22
C GLN A 55 4.26 -6.19 2.20
N ILE A 56 3.84 -5.11 1.55
CA ILE A 56 4.68 -4.45 0.57
C ILE A 56 5.93 -3.91 1.24
N LYS A 57 5.76 -3.30 2.40
CA LYS A 57 6.89 -2.77 3.14
C LYS A 57 7.90 -3.87 3.45
N GLU A 58 7.40 -5.01 3.92
CA GLU A 58 8.28 -6.12 4.23
C GLU A 58 9.00 -6.63 2.99
N GLU A 59 8.32 -6.65 1.87
CA GLU A 59 8.94 -7.07 0.63
C GLU A 59 10.06 -6.12 0.24
N HIS A 60 9.82 -4.83 0.38
CA HIS A 60 10.85 -3.85 0.08
C HIS A 60 12.06 -4.03 0.99
N GLU A 61 11.80 -4.23 2.25
CA GLU A 61 12.89 -4.39 3.21
C GLU A 61 13.69 -5.66 2.93
N ALA A 62 12.99 -6.72 2.56
CA ALA A 62 13.66 -7.97 2.25
C ALA A 62 14.56 -7.81 1.04
N GLU A 63 14.09 -7.09 0.03
CA GLU A 63 14.89 -6.87 -1.15
C GLU A 63 16.13 -6.05 -0.85
N GLN A 64 15.97 -5.00 -0.06
CA GLN A 64 17.09 -4.13 0.22
C GLN A 64 18.01 -4.72 1.26
N GLY A 65 17.43 -5.28 2.28
CA GLY A 65 18.21 -5.78 3.36
C GLY A 65 18.94 -7.03 2.99
N GLY A 66 18.29 -7.82 2.26
CA GLY A 66 18.88 -9.00 1.84
C GLY A 66 20.01 -8.72 0.97
N GLY A 67 20.01 -7.70 0.69
CA GLY A 67 20.77 -7.32 0.07
C GLY A 67 21.71 -7.77 -0.61
N GLU A 68 21.77 -7.98 -0.57
CA GLU A 68 22.46 -8.34 -1.03
C GLU A 68 22.33 -8.95 -2.03
N SER A 69 21.72 -8.89 -2.41
CA SER A 69 21.46 -9.52 -3.33
C SER A 69 22.01 -9.31 -4.43
N PRO A 70 22.49 -9.88 -4.74
CA PRO A 70 23.10 -9.78 -5.79
C PRO A 70 22.40 -9.84 -6.93
N LEU A 71 21.72 -10.10 -6.88
CA LEU A 71 21.07 -10.18 -7.87
C LEU A 71 20.67 -9.18 -8.34
N GLN A 72 20.59 -8.56 -7.78
CA GLN A 72 20.21 -7.71 -8.08
C GLN A 72 20.85 -7.24 -8.67
N SER A 73 21.23 -7.55 -8.58
CA SER A 73 21.74 -7.38 -8.98
C SER A 73 21.70 -7.55 -9.67
#